data_d700532393805270be10ac8258626926
#
_entry.id   d700532393805270be10ac8258626926
#
_cell.length_a   1.000
_cell.length_b   1.000
_cell.length_c   1.000
_cell.angle_alpha   90.00
_cell.angle_beta   90.00
_cell.angle_gamma   90.00
#
_symmetry.space_group_name_H-M   'P 1'
#
loop_
_entity.id
_entity.type
_entity.pdbx_description
1 polymer ?
#
loop_
_entity_poly.entity_id
_entity_poly.type
_entity_poly.pdbx_seq_one_letter_code
_entity_poly.pdbx_strand_id
1 'polypeptide(L)'
;TLAKLPPEEVRQAAIRGQDAWIVWTGGNDRFWDFAAKNTIGSFDLLKTVSSHPSQYYGRDNRFRWLGLINEPCFTRPTGPDPARFGLWLERRDPACPADPFADAKAYPGVAIGARGKTQATGSYYGEPTGIIGLRLFPNPDFDAAAAKRWDPVRYYTDPDYYNDHDLVRPYR
;
A
#
# COMPACT_ATOMS: atom_id res chain seq x y z
N THR A 1 -1.14 16.46 29.82
CA THR A 1 -1.92 16.30 28.57
C THR A 1 -2.22 17.69 28.01
N LEU A 2 -2.10 17.88 26.69
CA LEU A 2 -2.31 19.15 25.97
C LEU A 2 -3.65 19.85 26.36
N ALA A 3 -4.67 19.07 26.66
CA ALA A 3 -6.00 19.58 27.08
C ALA A 3 -6.00 20.37 28.42
N LYS A 4 -4.91 20.36 29.17
CA LYS A 4 -4.79 21.08 30.46
C LYS A 4 -3.93 22.35 30.36
N LEU A 5 -3.40 22.65 29.16
CA LEU A 5 -2.60 23.85 28.97
C LEU A 5 -3.47 25.04 28.55
N PRO A 6 -3.06 26.27 28.91
CA PRO A 6 -3.71 27.47 28.39
C PRO A 6 -3.70 27.49 26.84
N PRO A 7 -4.70 28.13 26.21
CA PRO A 7 -4.80 28.17 24.75
C PRO A 7 -3.55 28.66 24.03
N GLU A 8 -2.85 29.64 24.61
CA GLU A 8 -1.61 30.16 24.03
C GLU A 8 -0.46 29.14 24.09
N GLU A 9 -0.34 28.37 25.16
CA GLU A 9 0.66 27.33 25.28
C GLU A 9 0.39 26.16 24.30
N VAL A 10 -0.89 25.84 24.09
CA VAL A 10 -1.30 24.85 23.07
C VAL A 10 -0.90 25.34 21.68
N ARG A 11 -1.17 26.62 21.38
CA ARG A 11 -0.79 27.24 20.11
C ARG A 11 0.71 27.25 19.90
N GLN A 12 1.48 27.62 20.90
CA GLN A 12 2.95 27.62 20.83
C GLN A 12 3.51 26.20 20.68
N ALA A 13 2.92 25.22 21.33
CA ALA A 13 3.29 23.82 21.15
C ALA A 13 3.00 23.32 19.74
N ALA A 14 1.86 23.73 19.17
CA ALA A 14 1.51 23.39 17.78
C ALA A 14 2.46 24.03 16.76
N ILE A 15 2.83 25.30 16.95
CA ILE A 15 3.82 25.99 16.10
C ILE A 15 5.17 25.27 16.17
N ARG A 16 5.67 24.98 17.37
CA ARG A 16 6.93 24.23 17.54
C ARG A 16 6.86 22.83 16.89
N GLY A 17 5.72 22.17 16.99
CA GLY A 17 5.49 20.87 16.35
C GLY A 17 5.52 20.98 14.83
N GLN A 18 4.90 22.01 14.27
CA GLN A 18 4.93 22.29 12.85
C GLN A 18 6.35 22.62 12.37
N ASP A 19 7.06 23.48 13.09
CA ASP A 19 8.44 23.84 12.78
C ASP A 19 9.36 22.61 12.82
N ALA A 20 9.22 21.77 13.85
CA ALA A 20 9.97 20.52 13.96
C ALA A 20 9.68 19.59 12.79
N TRP A 21 8.41 19.47 12.39
CA TRP A 21 8.02 18.67 11.23
C TRP A 21 8.65 19.20 9.93
N ILE A 22 8.57 20.50 9.70
CA ILE A 22 9.14 21.14 8.51
C ILE A 22 10.65 20.98 8.48
N VAL A 23 11.36 21.17 9.60
CA VAL A 23 12.80 20.98 9.71
C VAL A 23 13.21 19.53 9.43
N TRP A 24 12.43 18.58 9.94
CA TRP A 24 12.71 17.15 9.72
C TRP A 24 12.37 16.66 8.32
N THR A 25 11.37 17.25 7.68
CA THR A 25 10.90 16.82 6.34
C THR A 25 11.28 17.80 5.23
N GLY A 26 11.39 19.08 5.54
CA GLY A 26 11.79 20.11 4.59
C GLY A 26 13.24 19.95 4.15
N GLY A 27 13.46 19.97 2.84
CA GLY A 27 14.77 19.70 2.25
C GLY A 27 15.10 18.22 2.06
N ASN A 28 14.28 17.32 2.61
CA ASN A 28 14.40 15.88 2.37
C ASN A 28 13.70 15.44 1.08
N ASP A 29 13.05 16.32 0.35
CA ASP A 29 12.35 16.02 -0.90
C ASP A 29 13.28 15.32 -1.89
N ARG A 30 14.52 15.82 -2.02
CA ARG A 30 15.55 15.20 -2.86
C ARG A 30 15.94 13.80 -2.40
N PHE A 31 15.99 13.58 -1.08
CA PHE A 31 16.26 12.26 -0.53
C PHE A 31 15.10 11.30 -0.82
N TRP A 32 13.87 11.73 -0.61
CA TRP A 32 12.71 10.90 -0.88
C TRP A 32 12.52 10.61 -2.35
N ASP A 33 12.78 11.61 -3.23
CA ASP A 33 12.79 11.41 -4.67
C ASP A 33 13.89 10.43 -5.10
N PHE A 34 15.09 10.58 -4.55
CA PHE A 34 16.18 9.64 -4.81
C PHE A 34 15.83 8.24 -4.30
N ALA A 35 15.33 8.13 -3.09
CA ALA A 35 14.94 6.84 -2.50
C ALA A 35 13.80 6.18 -3.30
N ALA A 36 12.77 6.93 -3.67
CA ALA A 36 11.67 6.40 -4.48
C ALA A 36 12.15 5.88 -5.84
N LYS A 37 13.07 6.60 -6.49
CA LYS A 37 13.60 6.23 -7.81
C LYS A 37 14.60 5.08 -7.76
N ASN A 38 15.42 4.99 -6.73
CA ASN A 38 16.59 4.10 -6.72
C ASN A 38 16.43 2.87 -5.82
N THR A 39 15.46 2.86 -4.90
CA THR A 39 15.21 1.71 -4.02
C THR A 39 14.10 0.79 -4.52
N ILE A 40 13.67 0.98 -5.73
CA ILE A 40 12.71 0.12 -6.46
C ILE A 40 11.47 -0.18 -5.62
N GLY A 41 10.83 0.89 -5.11
CA GLY A 41 9.57 0.76 -4.43
C GLY A 41 9.63 0.21 -3.01
N SER A 42 10.77 0.30 -2.33
CA SER A 42 10.86 -0.01 -0.88
C SER A 42 9.86 0.81 -0.05
N PHE A 43 9.41 1.94 -0.58
CA PHE A 43 8.38 2.79 0.01
C PHE A 43 6.99 2.62 -0.63
N ASP A 44 6.85 1.72 -1.59
CA ASP A 44 5.56 1.39 -2.20
C ASP A 44 5.03 0.11 -1.55
N LEU A 45 3.94 0.27 -0.78
CA LEU A 45 3.32 -0.86 -0.08
C LEU A 45 2.87 -1.95 -1.05
N LEU A 46 2.34 -1.59 -2.22
CA LEU A 46 1.90 -2.56 -3.21
C LEU A 46 3.07 -3.39 -3.78
N LYS A 47 4.25 -2.77 -3.97
CA LYS A 47 5.47 -3.52 -4.32
C LYS A 47 5.97 -4.36 -3.14
N THR A 48 5.91 -3.82 -1.92
CA THR A 48 6.35 -4.51 -0.70
C THR A 48 5.58 -5.81 -0.46
N VAL A 49 4.27 -5.81 -0.74
CA VAL A 49 3.44 -7.02 -0.59
C VAL A 49 3.50 -7.95 -1.81
N SER A 50 4.13 -7.52 -2.89
CA SER A 50 4.27 -8.31 -4.12
C SER A 50 5.38 -9.35 -3.99
N SER A 51 5.21 -10.48 -4.70
CA SER A 51 6.23 -11.53 -4.85
C SER A 51 6.76 -11.63 -6.28
N HIS A 52 6.78 -10.53 -7.03
CA HIS A 52 7.35 -10.48 -8.37
C HIS A 52 8.85 -10.81 -8.32
N PRO A 53 9.38 -11.59 -9.26
CA PRO A 53 10.80 -12.01 -9.25
C PRO A 53 11.82 -10.86 -9.27
N SER A 54 11.45 -9.70 -9.82
CA SER A 54 12.31 -8.50 -9.77
C SER A 54 12.40 -7.84 -8.40
N GLN A 55 11.54 -8.22 -7.46
CA GLN A 55 11.55 -7.62 -6.14
C GLN A 55 12.57 -8.32 -5.26
N TYR A 56 13.44 -7.54 -4.63
CA TYR A 56 14.45 -8.07 -3.70
C TYR A 56 13.79 -8.66 -2.44
N TYR A 57 12.72 -8.02 -1.96
CA TYR A 57 11.99 -8.46 -0.78
C TYR A 57 10.79 -9.31 -1.22
N GLY A 58 10.73 -10.51 -0.72
CA GLY A 58 9.65 -11.44 -0.99
C GLY A 58 9.38 -12.33 0.21
N ARG A 59 8.51 -13.31 0.05
CA ARG A 59 8.06 -14.20 1.13
C ARG A 59 9.21 -14.83 1.93
N ASP A 60 10.33 -15.14 1.28
CA ASP A 60 11.43 -15.89 1.92
C ASP A 60 12.34 -15.02 2.77
N ASN A 61 12.40 -13.72 2.52
CA ASN A 61 13.37 -12.83 3.15
C ASN A 61 12.78 -11.54 3.74
N ARG A 62 11.48 -11.28 3.53
CA ARG A 62 10.86 -10.03 4.01
C ARG A 62 10.91 -9.88 5.53
N PHE A 63 10.84 -10.97 6.29
CA PHE A 63 10.99 -10.89 7.73
C PHE A 63 12.39 -10.41 8.14
N ARG A 64 13.42 -10.95 7.51
CA ARG A 64 14.82 -10.57 7.80
C ARG A 64 15.10 -9.09 7.52
N TRP A 65 14.52 -8.55 6.44
CA TRP A 65 14.88 -7.22 5.97
C TRP A 65 13.87 -6.13 6.34
N LEU A 66 12.60 -6.49 6.43
CA LEU A 66 11.51 -5.54 6.65
C LEU A 66 10.75 -5.81 7.96
N GLY A 67 11.03 -6.90 8.66
CA GLY A 67 10.27 -7.30 9.85
C GLY A 67 8.83 -7.76 9.56
N LEU A 68 8.48 -7.99 8.29
CA LEU A 68 7.14 -8.36 7.89
C LEU A 68 6.91 -9.86 8.04
N ILE A 69 5.85 -10.24 8.75
CA ILE A 69 5.54 -11.64 9.06
C ILE A 69 4.59 -12.20 8.00
N ASN A 70 4.96 -13.34 7.42
CA ASN A 70 4.11 -14.07 6.49
C ASN A 70 2.85 -14.58 7.19
N GLU A 71 1.69 -14.32 6.60
CA GLU A 71 0.45 -14.91 7.05
C GLU A 71 0.43 -16.40 6.70
N PRO A 72 0.08 -17.31 7.66
CA PRO A 72 -0.12 -18.70 7.34
C PRO A 72 -1.27 -18.86 6.33
N CYS A 73 -1.31 -20.00 5.64
CA CYS A 73 -2.32 -20.28 4.62
C CYS A 73 -2.24 -19.40 3.35
N PHE A 74 -1.08 -18.83 3.09
CA PHE A 74 -0.81 -18.14 1.83
C PHE A 74 0.34 -18.82 1.08
N THR A 75 0.24 -18.83 -0.22
CA THR A 75 1.25 -19.37 -1.13
C THR A 75 1.77 -18.30 -2.05
N ARG A 76 3.04 -18.45 -2.46
CA ARG A 76 3.67 -17.57 -3.45
C ARG A 76 2.93 -17.69 -4.79
N PRO A 77 2.68 -16.58 -5.49
CA PRO A 77 2.17 -16.64 -6.85
C PRO A 77 3.21 -17.27 -7.79
N THR A 78 2.74 -18.06 -8.73
CA THR A 78 3.57 -18.67 -9.80
C THR A 78 3.60 -17.79 -11.05
N GLY A 79 2.83 -16.71 -11.07
CA GLY A 79 2.71 -15.80 -12.20
C GLY A 79 1.85 -14.58 -11.85
N PRO A 80 1.69 -13.66 -12.81
CA PRO A 80 0.80 -12.52 -12.64
C PRO A 80 -0.64 -12.98 -12.49
N ASP A 81 -1.41 -12.27 -11.68
CA ASP A 81 -2.82 -12.54 -11.44
C ASP A 81 -3.72 -11.65 -12.31
N PRO A 82 -4.35 -12.18 -13.37
CA PRO A 82 -5.22 -11.39 -14.24
C PRO A 82 -6.42 -10.79 -13.51
N ALA A 83 -6.94 -11.46 -12.48
CA ALA A 83 -8.07 -10.96 -11.67
C ALA A 83 -7.65 -9.78 -10.77
N ARG A 84 -6.37 -9.63 -10.52
CA ARG A 84 -5.78 -8.53 -9.74
C ARG A 84 -4.81 -7.70 -10.60
N PHE A 85 -5.23 -7.38 -11.80
CA PHE A 85 -4.55 -6.46 -12.72
C PHE A 85 -3.11 -6.85 -13.09
N GLY A 86 -2.81 -8.15 -13.12
CA GLY A 86 -1.48 -8.66 -13.44
C GLY A 86 -0.45 -8.52 -12.32
N LEU A 87 -0.87 -8.19 -11.11
CA LEU A 87 0.00 -8.12 -9.94
C LEU A 87 0.41 -9.52 -9.45
N TRP A 88 1.59 -9.61 -8.85
CA TRP A 88 2.13 -10.84 -8.27
C TRP A 88 1.83 -10.90 -6.76
N LEU A 89 0.55 -11.03 -6.43
CA LEU A 89 0.08 -11.06 -5.05
C LEU A 89 -0.10 -12.51 -4.58
N GLU A 90 0.28 -12.78 -3.34
CA GLU A 90 0.09 -14.09 -2.72
C GLU A 90 -1.38 -14.48 -2.68
N ARG A 91 -1.64 -15.77 -2.71
CA ARG A 91 -2.99 -16.33 -2.71
C ARG A 91 -3.20 -17.17 -1.47
N ARG A 92 -4.39 -17.05 -0.90
CA ARG A 92 -4.81 -17.95 0.18
C ARG A 92 -4.99 -19.36 -0.38
N ASP A 93 -4.48 -20.35 0.34
CA ASP A 93 -4.68 -21.75 0.01
C ASP A 93 -6.17 -22.09 0.17
N PRO A 94 -6.83 -22.66 -0.85
CA PRO A 94 -8.24 -23.06 -0.75
C PRO A 94 -8.54 -24.10 0.34
N ALA A 95 -7.55 -24.89 0.76
CA ALA A 95 -7.69 -25.85 1.84
C ALA A 95 -7.74 -25.20 3.23
N CYS A 96 -7.39 -23.94 3.34
CA CYS A 96 -7.41 -23.20 4.60
C CYS A 96 -8.77 -22.54 4.84
N PRO A 97 -9.09 -22.19 6.10
CA PRO A 97 -10.30 -21.44 6.42
C PRO A 97 -10.37 -20.14 5.59
N ALA A 98 -11.58 -19.75 5.22
CA ALA A 98 -11.80 -18.47 4.53
C ALA A 98 -11.28 -17.30 5.35
N ASP A 99 -10.99 -16.17 4.67
CA ASP A 99 -10.67 -14.93 5.35
C ASP A 99 -11.82 -14.54 6.29
N PRO A 100 -11.58 -14.40 7.60
CA PRO A 100 -12.64 -14.07 8.57
C PRO A 100 -13.30 -12.72 8.24
N PHE A 101 -12.62 -11.82 7.56
CA PHE A 101 -13.14 -10.53 7.17
C PHE A 101 -13.93 -10.54 5.84
N ALA A 102 -14.04 -11.68 5.18
CA ALA A 102 -14.85 -11.85 3.97
C ALA A 102 -16.37 -11.93 4.25
N ASP A 103 -16.78 -12.10 5.50
CA ASP A 103 -18.20 -12.08 5.88
C ASP A 103 -18.75 -10.64 5.79
N ALA A 104 -19.50 -10.37 4.72
CA ALA A 104 -20.10 -9.05 4.47
C ALA A 104 -21.17 -8.64 5.51
N LYS A 105 -21.69 -9.55 6.33
CA LYS A 105 -22.61 -9.20 7.41
C LYS A 105 -21.88 -8.72 8.64
N ALA A 106 -20.80 -9.41 9.01
CA ALA A 106 -19.97 -9.06 10.15
C ALA A 106 -19.04 -7.87 9.82
N TYR A 107 -18.55 -7.81 8.59
CA TYR A 107 -17.58 -6.84 8.13
C TYR A 107 -18.04 -6.18 6.82
N PRO A 108 -19.05 -5.33 6.86
CA PRO A 108 -19.51 -4.63 5.67
C PRO A 108 -18.38 -3.79 5.06
N GLY A 109 -18.37 -3.69 3.75
CA GLY A 109 -17.39 -2.86 3.05
C GLY A 109 -17.46 -1.40 3.47
N VAL A 110 -16.33 -0.70 3.36
CA VAL A 110 -16.25 0.74 3.61
C VAL A 110 -16.20 1.49 2.30
N ALA A 111 -16.78 2.68 2.28
CA ALA A 111 -16.55 3.63 1.20
C ALA A 111 -15.17 4.26 1.41
N ILE A 112 -14.27 4.06 0.46
CA ILE A 112 -12.95 4.68 0.44
C ILE A 112 -12.84 5.66 -0.71
N GLY A 113 -12.02 6.67 -0.56
CA GLY A 113 -11.77 7.65 -1.60
C GLY A 113 -11.53 9.04 -1.05
N ALA A 114 -11.31 9.96 -1.96
CA ALA A 114 -11.09 11.36 -1.67
C ALA A 114 -11.74 12.24 -2.74
N ARG A 115 -12.08 13.47 -2.37
CA ARG A 115 -12.57 14.49 -3.32
C ARG A 115 -13.80 14.02 -4.14
N GLY A 116 -14.74 13.41 -3.45
CA GLY A 116 -16.00 12.97 -4.08
C GLY A 116 -15.93 11.64 -4.84
N LYS A 117 -14.76 11.03 -4.95
CA LYS A 117 -14.62 9.67 -5.48
C LYS A 117 -14.62 8.66 -4.35
N THR A 118 -15.56 7.75 -4.36
CA THR A 118 -15.66 6.67 -3.36
C THR A 118 -15.90 5.34 -4.05
N GLN A 119 -15.35 4.29 -3.48
CA GLN A 119 -15.56 2.92 -3.89
C GLN A 119 -15.80 2.05 -2.66
N ALA A 120 -16.87 1.28 -2.70
CA ALA A 120 -17.10 0.28 -1.66
C ALA A 120 -16.07 -0.85 -1.78
N THR A 121 -15.51 -1.27 -0.68
CA THR A 121 -14.69 -2.48 -0.62
C THR A 121 -15.58 -3.69 -0.34
N GLY A 122 -15.16 -4.88 -0.75
CA GLY A 122 -15.84 -6.13 -0.39
C GLY A 122 -15.70 -6.52 1.08
N SER A 123 -14.84 -5.83 1.83
CA SER A 123 -14.57 -6.06 3.24
C SER A 123 -14.19 -4.76 3.93
N TYR A 124 -14.62 -4.59 5.18
CA TYR A 124 -14.19 -3.46 6.00
C TYR A 124 -12.66 -3.35 6.11
N TYR A 125 -11.96 -4.48 6.11
CA TYR A 125 -10.51 -4.55 6.25
C TYR A 125 -9.75 -4.67 4.93
N GLY A 126 -10.42 -4.62 3.78
CA GLY A 126 -9.80 -4.80 2.47
C GLY A 126 -9.42 -6.25 2.17
N GLU A 127 -8.60 -6.47 1.16
CA GLU A 127 -8.14 -7.78 0.71
C GLU A 127 -6.86 -8.21 1.44
N PRO A 128 -6.72 -9.49 1.83
CA PRO A 128 -5.50 -9.99 2.46
C PRO A 128 -4.34 -10.06 1.45
N THR A 129 -3.14 -9.83 1.95
CA THR A 129 -1.90 -9.79 1.14
C THR A 129 -0.97 -10.98 1.34
N GLY A 130 -1.25 -11.83 2.33
CA GLY A 130 -0.31 -12.86 2.79
C GLY A 130 0.74 -12.34 3.77
N ILE A 131 0.58 -11.11 4.24
CA ILE A 131 1.39 -10.50 5.30
C ILE A 131 0.47 -10.09 6.44
N ILE A 132 0.77 -10.54 7.65
CA ILE A 132 -0.04 -10.23 8.82
C ILE A 132 -0.13 -8.71 9.01
N GLY A 133 -1.36 -8.21 9.09
CA GLY A 133 -1.66 -6.80 9.35
C GLY A 133 -1.62 -5.89 8.13
N LEU A 134 -1.23 -6.38 6.94
CA LEU A 134 -1.26 -5.60 5.71
C LEU A 134 -2.39 -6.04 4.79
N ARG A 135 -3.21 -5.10 4.40
CA ARG A 135 -4.35 -5.35 3.52
C ARG A 135 -4.43 -4.28 2.43
N LEU A 136 -4.97 -4.65 1.29
CA LEU A 136 -5.12 -3.79 0.13
C LEU A 136 -6.56 -3.37 -0.04
N PHE A 137 -6.73 -2.13 -0.48
CA PHE A 137 -8.03 -1.60 -0.86
C PHE A 137 -8.03 -1.21 -2.34
N PRO A 138 -9.13 -1.46 -3.06
CA PRO A 138 -9.28 -0.94 -4.42
C PRO A 138 -9.09 0.57 -4.43
N ASN A 139 -8.34 1.07 -5.40
CA ASN A 139 -8.12 2.50 -5.54
C ASN A 139 -9.32 3.14 -6.29
N PRO A 140 -10.09 4.05 -5.69
CA PRO A 140 -11.22 4.68 -6.35
C PRO A 140 -10.83 5.58 -7.53
N ASP A 141 -9.55 5.97 -7.64
CA ASP A 141 -9.02 6.72 -8.77
C ASP A 141 -8.59 5.82 -9.93
N PHE A 142 -8.59 4.50 -9.75
CA PHE A 142 -8.27 3.54 -10.80
C PHE A 142 -9.50 3.27 -11.67
N ASP A 143 -9.83 4.25 -12.50
CA ASP A 143 -10.95 4.22 -13.45
C ASP A 143 -10.56 3.53 -14.77
N ALA A 144 -11.50 3.53 -15.73
CA ALA A 144 -11.26 2.93 -17.04
C ALA A 144 -10.11 3.58 -17.84
N ALA A 145 -9.84 4.86 -17.61
CA ALA A 145 -8.71 5.55 -18.25
C ALA A 145 -7.38 5.14 -17.61
N ALA A 146 -7.33 5.03 -16.28
CA ALA A 146 -6.18 4.52 -15.56
C ALA A 146 -5.90 3.05 -15.93
N ALA A 147 -6.93 2.21 -16.04
CA ALA A 147 -6.80 0.82 -16.42
C ALA A 147 -6.21 0.63 -17.82
N LYS A 148 -6.54 1.51 -18.77
CA LYS A 148 -5.94 1.48 -20.12
C LYS A 148 -4.46 1.84 -20.14
N ARG A 149 -3.99 2.63 -19.18
CA ARG A 149 -2.57 3.03 -19.04
C ARG A 149 -1.78 2.08 -18.17
N TRP A 150 -2.48 1.23 -17.42
CA TRP A 150 -1.85 0.31 -16.49
C TRP A 150 -1.11 -0.81 -17.22
N ASP A 151 0.17 -0.94 -16.94
CA ASP A 151 1.03 -2.01 -17.43
C ASP A 151 1.75 -2.66 -16.24
N PRO A 152 1.31 -3.84 -15.80
CA PRO A 152 1.91 -4.52 -14.65
C PRO A 152 3.36 -4.95 -14.89
N VAL A 153 3.76 -5.20 -16.12
CA VAL A 153 5.16 -5.56 -16.42
C VAL A 153 6.05 -4.35 -16.21
N ARG A 154 5.68 -3.22 -16.82
CA ARG A 154 6.42 -1.97 -16.65
C ARG A 154 6.43 -1.47 -15.20
N TYR A 155 5.34 -1.67 -14.47
CA TYR A 155 5.26 -1.31 -13.07
C TYR A 155 6.38 -1.94 -12.23
N TYR A 156 6.75 -3.19 -12.53
CA TYR A 156 7.82 -3.88 -11.82
C TYR A 156 9.22 -3.65 -12.38
N THR A 157 9.36 -3.33 -13.66
CA THR A 157 10.64 -3.40 -14.37
C THR A 157 11.11 -2.08 -14.96
N ASP A 158 10.23 -1.11 -15.12
CA ASP A 158 10.53 0.18 -15.76
C ASP A 158 10.48 1.32 -14.72
N PRO A 159 11.64 1.86 -14.31
CA PRO A 159 11.69 2.96 -13.34
C PRO A 159 10.99 4.24 -13.81
N ASP A 160 11.02 4.54 -15.11
CA ASP A 160 10.40 5.75 -15.64
C ASP A 160 8.88 5.64 -15.59
N TYR A 161 8.33 4.48 -15.96
CA TYR A 161 6.91 4.19 -15.79
C TYR A 161 6.48 4.20 -14.32
N TYR A 162 7.27 3.59 -13.45
CA TYR A 162 6.99 3.54 -12.02
C TYR A 162 7.00 4.93 -11.38
N ASN A 163 7.88 5.79 -11.79
CA ASN A 163 8.04 7.16 -11.25
C ASN A 163 7.16 8.20 -11.96
N ASP A 164 6.35 7.80 -12.92
CA ASP A 164 5.36 8.69 -13.54
C ASP A 164 4.36 9.16 -12.46
N HIS A 165 4.31 10.48 -12.24
CA HIS A 165 3.43 11.09 -11.23
C HIS A 165 1.94 10.90 -11.54
N ASP A 166 1.60 10.65 -12.80
CA ASP A 166 0.24 10.36 -13.26
C ASP A 166 -0.11 8.87 -13.18
N LEU A 167 0.80 8.03 -12.73
CA LEU A 167 0.55 6.60 -12.56
C LEU A 167 -0.45 6.35 -11.43
N VAL A 168 -1.63 5.89 -11.80
CA VAL A 168 -2.66 5.44 -10.85
C VAL A 168 -2.54 3.93 -10.67
N ARG A 169 -2.36 3.49 -9.44
CA ARG A 169 -2.25 2.07 -9.09
C ARG A 169 -3.63 1.47 -8.80
N PRO A 170 -3.87 0.17 -9.12
CA PRO A 170 -5.18 -0.46 -8.89
C PRO A 170 -5.55 -0.61 -7.42
N TYR A 171 -4.55 -0.72 -6.54
CA TYR A 171 -4.73 -0.86 -5.10
C TYR A 171 -3.89 0.15 -4.33
N ARG A 172 -4.31 0.38 -3.09
CA ARG A 172 -3.59 1.15 -2.07
C ARG A 172 -3.50 0.36 -0.76
#